data_1634a99fa71dcba9a5b3c2a3e000bf69
#
_entry.id   1634a99fa71dcba9a5b3c2a3e000bf69
#
_cell.length_a   1.000
_cell.length_b   1.000
_cell.length_c   1.000
_cell.angle_alpha   90.00
_cell.angle_beta   90.00
_cell.angle_gamma   90.00
#
_symmetry.space_group_name_H-M   'P 1'
#
loop_
_entity.id
_entity.type
_entity.pdbx_description
1 polymer ?
#
loop_
_entity_poly.entity_id
_entity_poly.type
_entity_poly.pdbx_seq_one_letter_code
_entity_poly.pdbx_strand_id
1 'polypeptide(L)'
;MSPGKELLLKSLVIPDDSRLYPILRYLTDHVQEELRMDEVALRYNLSTRNLSRLFQESNIHFSSYVNRLRIMRAIELMTDGGRTMQEIAYAVGFNNPNHFNRVFRQVTGQSPKNYLRSCQEDETV
;
A
#
# COMPACT_ATOMS: atom_id res chain seq x y z
N MET A 1 -13.08 -12.44 -2.06
CA MET A 1 -12.24 -11.34 -1.55
C MET A 1 -12.08 -11.49 -0.05
N SER A 2 -10.88 -11.32 0.48
CA SER A 2 -10.68 -11.46 1.92
C SER A 2 -11.27 -10.28 2.67
N PRO A 3 -11.87 -10.49 3.89
CA PRO A 3 -12.42 -9.39 4.67
C PRO A 3 -11.39 -8.31 5.01
N GLY A 4 -10.11 -8.70 5.20
CA GLY A 4 -9.05 -7.74 5.50
C GLY A 4 -8.79 -6.77 4.36
N LYS A 5 -8.86 -7.23 3.12
CA LYS A 5 -8.65 -6.37 1.97
C LYS A 5 -9.76 -5.31 1.87
N GLU A 6 -11.01 -5.69 2.12
CA GLU A 6 -12.12 -4.74 2.12
C GLU A 6 -11.94 -3.67 3.19
N LEU A 7 -11.49 -4.05 4.38
CA LEU A 7 -11.22 -3.10 5.46
C LEU A 7 -10.11 -2.13 5.07
N LEU A 8 -9.06 -2.62 4.41
CA LEU A 8 -7.98 -1.75 3.94
C LEU A 8 -8.45 -0.77 2.88
N LEU A 9 -9.30 -1.20 1.96
CA LEU A 9 -9.88 -0.31 0.95
C LEU A 9 -10.70 0.80 1.61
N LYS A 10 -11.50 0.46 2.62
CA LYS A 10 -12.30 1.44 3.35
C LYS A 10 -11.44 2.41 4.17
N SER A 11 -10.22 2.00 4.54
CA SER A 11 -9.33 2.85 5.33
C SER A 11 -8.56 3.86 4.49
N LEU A 12 -8.59 3.75 3.16
CA LEU A 12 -7.93 4.73 2.29
C LEU A 12 -8.72 6.03 2.27
N VAL A 13 -8.00 7.14 2.42
CA VAL A 13 -8.62 8.47 2.43
C VAL A 13 -8.95 8.89 1.00
N ILE A 14 -10.15 9.45 0.81
CA ILE A 14 -10.56 10.02 -0.46
C ILE A 14 -10.09 11.48 -0.47
N PRO A 15 -9.28 11.91 -1.46
CA PRO A 15 -8.78 13.28 -1.49
C PRO A 15 -9.87 14.28 -1.84
N ASP A 16 -9.82 15.46 -1.20
CA ASP A 16 -10.73 16.56 -1.51
C ASP A 16 -10.36 17.25 -2.81
N ASP A 17 -9.10 17.16 -3.21
CA ASP A 17 -8.57 17.84 -4.40
C ASP A 17 -8.42 16.87 -5.56
N SER A 18 -9.16 17.12 -6.64
CA SER A 18 -9.17 16.26 -7.84
C SER A 18 -7.80 16.15 -8.50
N ARG A 19 -6.88 17.09 -8.24
CA ARG A 19 -5.52 17.02 -8.79
C ARG A 19 -4.73 15.85 -8.22
N LEU A 20 -5.10 15.34 -7.06
CA LEU A 20 -4.44 14.19 -6.45
C LEU A 20 -4.85 12.86 -7.08
N TYR A 21 -6.04 12.74 -7.67
CA TYR A 21 -6.51 11.47 -8.21
C TYR A 21 -5.52 10.81 -9.19
N PRO A 22 -5.02 11.50 -10.22
CA PRO A 22 -4.06 10.87 -11.12
C PRO A 22 -2.76 10.52 -10.43
N ILE A 23 -2.35 11.30 -9.42
CA ILE A 23 -1.12 11.03 -8.66
C ILE A 23 -1.30 9.77 -7.81
N LEU A 24 -2.42 9.64 -7.11
CA LEU A 24 -2.71 8.46 -6.30
C LEU A 24 -2.81 7.21 -7.18
N ARG A 25 -3.38 7.34 -8.37
CA ARG A 25 -3.45 6.24 -9.33
C ARG A 25 -2.05 5.84 -9.80
N TYR A 26 -1.18 6.80 -10.07
CA TYR A 26 0.21 6.53 -10.41
C TYR A 26 0.90 5.74 -9.31
N LEU A 27 0.72 6.15 -8.05
CA LEU A 27 1.30 5.43 -6.91
C LEU A 27 0.80 3.99 -6.85
N THR A 28 -0.49 3.79 -7.07
CA THR A 28 -1.11 2.45 -7.07
C THR A 28 -0.48 1.55 -8.14
N ASP A 29 -0.25 2.09 -9.33
CA ASP A 29 0.27 1.33 -10.46
C ASP A 29 1.77 1.05 -10.35
N HIS A 30 2.49 1.77 -9.47
CA HIS A 30 3.96 1.70 -9.37
C HIS A 30 4.44 1.35 -7.97
N VAL A 31 3.63 0.63 -7.18
CA VAL A 31 3.97 0.32 -5.78
C VAL A 31 5.25 -0.49 -5.62
N GLN A 32 5.62 -1.28 -6.64
CA GLN A 32 6.82 -2.12 -6.61
C GLN A 32 8.11 -1.31 -6.83
N GLU A 33 7.98 -0.06 -7.24
CA GLU A 33 9.13 0.81 -7.50
C GLU A 33 9.44 1.66 -6.27
N GLU A 34 10.65 2.24 -6.25
CA GLU A 34 10.97 3.23 -5.25
C GLU A 34 10.19 4.51 -5.57
N LEU A 35 9.32 4.92 -4.65
CA LEU A 35 8.46 6.09 -4.84
C LEU A 35 8.96 7.23 -3.94
N ARG A 36 9.48 8.28 -4.58
CA ARG A 36 9.98 9.48 -3.91
C ARG A 36 9.09 10.65 -4.26
N MET A 37 8.77 11.45 -3.25
CA MET A 37 7.87 12.58 -3.44
C MET A 37 8.41 13.60 -4.47
N ASP A 38 9.73 13.84 -4.47
CA ASP A 38 10.34 14.78 -5.41
C ASP A 38 10.21 14.30 -6.87
N GLU A 39 10.40 13.01 -7.11
CA GLU A 39 10.27 12.44 -8.44
C GLU A 39 8.82 12.43 -8.92
N VAL A 40 7.90 12.09 -8.03
CA VAL A 40 6.47 12.12 -8.35
C VAL A 40 6.02 13.54 -8.68
N ALA A 41 6.45 14.51 -7.88
CA ALA A 41 6.12 15.93 -8.11
C ALA A 41 6.60 16.38 -9.51
N LEU A 42 7.85 16.04 -9.85
CA LEU A 42 8.42 16.40 -11.14
C LEU A 42 7.60 15.82 -12.29
N ARG A 43 7.15 14.59 -12.16
CA ARG A 43 6.35 13.91 -13.19
C ARG A 43 5.04 14.65 -13.47
N TYR A 44 4.48 15.31 -12.48
CA TYR A 44 3.19 16.02 -12.61
C TYR A 44 3.38 17.54 -12.66
N ASN A 45 4.59 18.02 -12.99
CA ASN A 45 4.93 19.44 -13.13
C ASN A 45 4.63 20.23 -11.85
N LEU A 46 4.87 19.62 -10.71
CA LEU A 46 4.70 20.26 -9.40
C LEU A 46 6.04 20.35 -8.69
N SER A 47 6.19 21.36 -7.83
CA SER A 47 7.29 21.36 -6.90
C SER A 47 7.02 20.36 -5.79
N THR A 48 8.08 19.86 -5.16
CA THR A 48 7.93 18.96 -4.00
C THR A 48 7.08 19.61 -2.90
N ARG A 49 7.28 20.91 -2.69
CA ARG A 49 6.52 21.68 -1.70
C ARG A 49 5.03 21.72 -2.04
N ASN A 50 4.69 21.97 -3.31
CA ASN A 50 3.30 22.02 -3.73
C ASN A 50 2.62 20.66 -3.61
N LEU A 51 3.31 19.59 -4.02
CA LEU A 51 2.76 18.24 -3.86
C LEU A 51 2.56 17.90 -2.39
N SER A 52 3.53 18.21 -1.54
CA SER A 52 3.42 17.98 -0.10
C SER A 52 2.21 18.72 0.48
N ARG A 53 1.98 19.95 0.04
CA ARG A 53 0.83 20.75 0.49
C ARG A 53 -0.50 20.11 0.07
N LEU A 54 -0.59 19.60 -1.17
CA LEU A 54 -1.80 18.92 -1.64
C LEU A 54 -2.13 17.70 -0.77
N PHE A 55 -1.11 16.92 -0.41
CA PHE A 55 -1.30 15.77 0.47
C PHE A 55 -1.76 16.22 1.86
N GLN A 56 -1.16 17.27 2.42
CA GLN A 56 -1.54 17.79 3.73
C GLN A 56 -2.98 18.32 3.74
N GLU A 57 -3.36 19.07 2.72
CA GLU A 57 -4.70 19.62 2.60
C GLU A 57 -5.77 18.54 2.49
N SER A 58 -5.43 17.41 1.88
CA SER A 58 -6.31 16.26 1.75
C SER A 58 -6.20 15.30 2.93
N ASN A 59 -5.39 15.64 3.92
CA ASN A 59 -5.16 14.82 5.12
C ASN A 59 -4.64 13.42 4.77
N ILE A 60 -3.81 13.31 3.72
CA ILE A 60 -3.20 12.06 3.30
C ILE A 60 -1.70 12.13 3.58
N HIS A 61 -1.18 11.11 4.27
CA HIS A 61 0.23 10.99 4.57
C HIS A 61 0.88 10.12 3.48
N PHE A 62 1.81 10.68 2.70
CA PHE A 62 2.39 10.04 1.53
C PHE A 62 2.95 8.64 1.83
N SER A 63 3.87 8.55 2.81
CA SER A 63 4.51 7.28 3.13
C SER A 63 3.52 6.24 3.63
N SER A 64 2.58 6.64 4.47
CA SER A 64 1.55 5.73 4.98
C SER A 64 0.63 5.25 3.85
N TYR A 65 0.28 6.13 2.93
CA TYR A 65 -0.56 5.77 1.79
C TYR A 65 0.14 4.73 0.91
N VAL A 66 1.41 4.97 0.56
CA VAL A 66 2.20 4.04 -0.24
C VAL A 66 2.31 2.68 0.47
N ASN A 67 2.57 2.68 1.77
CA ASN A 67 2.66 1.44 2.53
C ASN A 67 1.34 0.65 2.50
N ARG A 68 0.20 1.33 2.62
CA ARG A 68 -1.11 0.66 2.53
C ARG A 68 -1.32 0.04 1.16
N LEU A 69 -0.95 0.74 0.09
CA LEU A 69 -1.05 0.21 -1.27
C LEU A 69 -0.17 -1.04 -1.44
N ARG A 70 1.05 -1.01 -0.92
CA ARG A 70 1.96 -2.15 -0.97
C ARG A 70 1.40 -3.35 -0.22
N ILE A 71 0.82 -3.13 0.95
CA ILE A 71 0.22 -4.22 1.73
C ILE A 71 -1.02 -4.79 1.03
N MET A 72 -1.85 -3.95 0.42
CA MET A 72 -2.99 -4.42 -0.36
C MET A 72 -2.54 -5.30 -1.51
N ARG A 73 -1.49 -4.90 -2.22
CA ARG A 73 -0.93 -5.72 -3.30
C ARG A 73 -0.34 -7.02 -2.77
N ALA A 74 0.33 -6.98 -1.61
CA ALA A 74 0.86 -8.18 -0.97
C ALA A 74 -0.24 -9.18 -0.64
N ILE A 75 -1.38 -8.71 -0.12
CA ILE A 75 -2.51 -9.57 0.19
C ILE A 75 -3.04 -10.25 -1.07
N GLU A 76 -3.12 -9.55 -2.19
CA GLU A 76 -3.51 -10.13 -3.47
C GLU A 76 -2.56 -11.27 -3.86
N LEU A 77 -1.25 -11.03 -3.76
CA LEU A 77 -0.24 -12.06 -4.09
C LEU A 77 -0.29 -13.24 -3.13
N MET A 78 -0.55 -12.99 -1.84
CA MET A 78 -0.72 -14.05 -0.85
C MET A 78 -1.92 -14.93 -1.18
N THR A 79 -3.02 -14.31 -1.58
CA THR A 79 -4.26 -15.02 -1.95
C THR A 79 -4.08 -15.86 -3.20
N ASP A 80 -3.34 -15.34 -4.18
CA ASP A 80 -3.05 -16.08 -5.42
C ASP A 80 -2.19 -17.31 -5.17
N GLY A 81 -1.35 -17.30 -4.13
CA GLY A 81 -0.48 -18.41 -3.76
C GLY A 81 0.74 -18.52 -4.66
N GLY A 82 1.56 -19.54 -4.39
CA GLY A 82 2.72 -19.86 -5.21
C GLY A 82 3.99 -19.06 -4.92
N ARG A 83 3.96 -18.15 -3.95
CA ARG A 83 5.11 -17.32 -3.58
C ARG A 83 5.39 -17.41 -2.09
N THR A 84 6.67 -17.32 -1.72
CA THR A 84 7.04 -17.18 -0.32
C THR A 84 6.76 -15.76 0.15
N MET A 85 6.67 -15.57 1.47
CA MET A 85 6.49 -14.21 2.03
C MET A 85 7.66 -13.30 1.68
N GLN A 86 8.87 -13.84 1.60
CA GLN A 86 10.03 -13.07 1.20
C GLN A 86 9.91 -12.58 -0.25
N GLU A 87 9.49 -13.47 -1.15
CA GLU A 87 9.25 -13.10 -2.55
C GLU A 87 8.18 -12.02 -2.67
N ILE A 88 7.10 -12.14 -1.89
CA ILE A 88 6.03 -11.15 -1.89
C ILE A 88 6.54 -9.81 -1.40
N ALA A 89 7.33 -9.79 -0.32
CA ALA A 89 7.90 -8.56 0.23
C ALA A 89 8.68 -7.78 -0.83
N TYR A 90 9.55 -8.47 -1.56
CA TYR A 90 10.33 -7.83 -2.62
C TYR A 90 9.44 -7.43 -3.80
N ALA A 91 8.48 -8.27 -4.17
CA ALA A 91 7.61 -7.99 -5.32
C ALA A 91 6.77 -6.72 -5.14
N VAL A 92 6.42 -6.37 -3.90
CA VAL A 92 5.61 -5.18 -3.63
C VAL A 92 6.45 -3.96 -3.23
N GLY A 93 7.78 -4.04 -3.34
CA GLY A 93 8.65 -2.88 -3.21
C GLY A 93 9.37 -2.72 -1.89
N PHE A 94 9.31 -3.69 -0.99
CA PHE A 94 10.11 -3.66 0.24
C PHE A 94 11.50 -4.22 -0.04
N ASN A 95 12.51 -3.56 0.53
CA ASN A 95 13.90 -4.00 0.38
C ASN A 95 14.32 -5.03 1.43
N ASN A 96 13.48 -5.23 2.45
CA ASN A 96 13.81 -6.02 3.63
C ASN A 96 12.56 -6.71 4.14
N PRO A 97 12.55 -8.06 4.27
CA PRO A 97 11.38 -8.78 4.78
C PRO A 97 10.96 -8.36 6.19
N ASN A 98 11.91 -7.98 7.04
CA ASN A 98 11.59 -7.52 8.40
C ASN A 98 10.79 -6.21 8.38
N HIS A 99 11.15 -5.30 7.47
CA HIS A 99 10.40 -4.06 7.28
C HIS A 99 9.00 -4.36 6.76
N PHE A 100 8.88 -5.26 5.79
CA PHE A 100 7.59 -5.72 5.29
C PHE A 100 6.71 -6.26 6.42
N ASN A 101 7.25 -7.14 7.25
CA ASN A 101 6.50 -7.73 8.36
C ASN A 101 6.00 -6.67 9.34
N ARG A 102 6.84 -5.70 9.66
CA ARG A 102 6.50 -4.62 10.58
C ARG A 102 5.37 -3.75 10.01
N VAL A 103 5.49 -3.35 8.74
CA VAL A 103 4.48 -2.52 8.09
C VAL A 103 3.17 -3.29 7.94
N PHE A 104 3.26 -4.57 7.56
CA PHE A 104 2.08 -5.42 7.44
C PHE A 104 1.30 -5.46 8.75
N ARG A 105 2.01 -5.66 9.86
CA ARG A 105 1.38 -5.69 11.18
C ARG A 105 0.78 -4.33 11.55
N GLN A 106 1.45 -3.24 11.22
CA GLN A 106 0.93 -1.88 11.47
C GLN A 106 -0.37 -1.64 10.70
N VAL A 107 -0.45 -2.11 9.46
CA VAL A 107 -1.59 -1.87 8.59
C VAL A 107 -2.76 -2.80 8.90
N THR A 108 -2.50 -4.09 9.13
CA THR A 108 -3.55 -5.11 9.29
C THR A 108 -3.80 -5.53 10.73
N GLY A 109 -2.89 -5.23 11.65
CA GLY A 109 -2.96 -5.70 13.02
C GLY A 109 -2.46 -7.12 13.23
N GLN A 110 -2.03 -7.81 12.17
CA GLN A 110 -1.55 -9.18 12.21
C GLN A 110 -0.27 -9.34 11.43
N SER A 111 0.52 -10.39 11.74
CA SER A 111 1.64 -10.77 10.88
C SER A 111 1.11 -11.34 9.56
N PRO A 112 1.91 -11.32 8.48
CA PRO A 112 1.48 -11.89 7.20
C PRO A 112 1.05 -13.35 7.33
N LYS A 113 1.78 -14.13 8.11
CA LYS A 113 1.47 -15.56 8.33
C LYS A 113 0.13 -15.75 9.03
N ASN A 114 -0.12 -14.97 10.08
CA ASN A 114 -1.38 -15.05 10.82
C ASN A 114 -2.55 -14.56 9.96
N TYR A 115 -2.34 -13.52 9.19
CA TYR A 115 -3.36 -13.01 8.28
C TYR A 115 -3.78 -14.08 7.27
N LEU A 116 -2.82 -14.73 6.64
CA LEU A 116 -3.08 -15.79 5.65
C LEU A 116 -3.83 -16.95 6.30
N ARG A 117 -3.43 -17.34 7.51
CA ARG A 117 -4.11 -18.41 8.26
C ARG A 117 -5.57 -18.06 8.55
N SER A 118 -5.83 -16.82 8.96
CA SER A 118 -7.20 -16.35 9.22
C SER A 118 -8.06 -16.40 7.97
N CYS A 119 -7.51 -16.02 6.82
CA CYS A 119 -8.23 -16.08 5.55
C CYS A 119 -8.55 -17.53 5.15
N GLN A 120 -7.63 -18.47 5.39
CA GLN A 120 -7.84 -19.88 5.11
C GLN A 120 -8.90 -20.49 6.02
N GLU A 121 -8.93 -20.11 7.28
CA GLU A 121 -9.96 -20.55 8.23
C GLU A 121 -11.34 -20.06 7.80
N ASP A 122 -11.45 -18.83 7.34
CA ASP A 122 -12.70 -18.27 6.83
C ASP A 122 -13.21 -19.04 5.61
N GLU A 123 -12.31 -19.52 4.77
CA GLU A 123 -12.66 -20.28 3.58
C GLU A 123 -13.13 -21.71 3.88
N THR A 124 -12.79 -22.26 5.04
CA THR A 124 -13.13 -23.64 5.42
C THR A 124 -14.48 -23.77 6.11
N VAL A 125 -15.17 -22.67 6.33
CA VAL A 125 -16.51 -22.69 6.95
C VAL A 125 -17.64 -22.95 5.91
#